data_b90db9e7fab5a8f40e014339ce0576dd
#
_entry.id   b90db9e7fab5a8f40e014339ce0576dd
#
_cell.length_a   1.000
_cell.length_b   1.000
_cell.length_c   1.000
_cell.angle_alpha   90.00
_cell.angle_beta   90.00
_cell.angle_gamma   90.00
#
_symmetry.space_group_name_H-M   'P 1'
#
loop_
_entity.id
_entity.type
_entity.pdbx_description
1 polymer ?
#
loop_
_entity_poly.entity_id
_entity_poly.type
_entity_poly.pdbx_seq_one_letter_code
_entity_poly.pdbx_strand_id
1 'polypeptide(L)'
;MEKNSKKHLDYNKYLDEIIKADIYEEIEYVHYANNEHYIIVDVARIQEHDKWVNAIIYKPVNGSDKFVRTAEEFFKKFKQVDQNLS
;
A
#
# COMPACT_ATOMS: atom_id res chain seq x y z
N MET A 1 -17.51 19.96 1.61
CA MET A 1 -17.45 19.51 1.70
C MET A 1 -16.95 18.55 1.98
N GLU A 2 -16.98 18.03 2.29
CA GLU A 2 -16.59 17.08 2.67
C GLU A 2 -16.25 16.11 1.86
N LYS A 3 -16.68 15.99 0.93
CA LYS A 3 -16.41 15.08 0.14
C LYS A 3 -15.03 15.04 -0.17
N ASN A 4 -14.36 16.04 -0.17
CA ASN A 4 -13.05 16.04 -0.45
C ASN A 4 -12.25 15.26 0.49
N SER A 5 -12.54 15.33 1.68
CA SER A 5 -11.78 14.65 2.64
C SER A 5 -11.82 13.20 2.43
N LYS A 6 -12.88 12.72 1.87
CA LYS A 6 -12.94 11.38 1.65
C LYS A 6 -12.05 10.97 0.60
N LYS A 7 -11.71 11.81 -0.32
CA LYS A 7 -10.93 11.43 -1.35
C LYS A 7 -9.51 11.40 -1.01
N HIS A 8 -9.10 12.02 0.05
CA HIS A 8 -7.72 12.11 0.39
C HIS A 8 -7.39 11.16 1.48
N LEU A 9 -7.15 9.94 1.12
CA LEU A 9 -6.75 8.95 2.07
C LEU A 9 -5.46 9.38 2.73
N ASP A 10 -5.40 9.29 4.02
CA ASP A 10 -4.20 9.60 4.74
C ASP A 10 -3.35 8.33 4.76
N TYR A 11 -2.45 8.21 3.80
CA TYR A 11 -1.67 7.01 3.67
C TYR A 11 -0.80 6.77 4.88
N ASN A 12 -0.31 7.81 5.51
CA ASN A 12 0.56 7.63 6.66
C ASN A 12 -0.20 7.04 7.83
N LYS A 13 -1.42 7.52 8.04
CA LYS A 13 -2.21 7.00 9.12
C LYS A 13 -2.62 5.57 8.85
N TYR A 14 -2.99 5.27 7.63
CA TYR A 14 -3.36 3.92 7.25
C TYR A 14 -2.18 2.96 7.46
N LEU A 15 -0.98 3.37 7.04
CA LEU A 15 0.18 2.53 7.20
C LEU A 15 0.49 2.29 8.67
N ASP A 16 0.36 3.33 9.49
CA ASP A 16 0.59 3.15 10.91
C ASP A 16 -0.36 2.13 11.49
N GLU A 17 -1.59 2.16 11.05
CA GLU A 17 -2.59 1.25 11.57
C GLU A 17 -2.30 -0.20 11.20
N ILE A 18 -1.93 -0.46 9.95
CA ILE A 18 -1.69 -1.83 9.57
C ILE A 18 -0.37 -2.35 10.14
N ILE A 19 0.59 -1.46 10.36
CA ILE A 19 1.83 -1.88 10.97
C ILE A 19 1.60 -2.23 12.43
N LYS A 20 0.85 -1.39 13.14
CA LYS A 20 0.56 -1.67 14.53
C LYS A 20 -0.21 -2.94 14.71
N ALA A 21 -1.13 -3.20 13.83
CA ALA A 21 -1.92 -4.41 13.90
C ALA A 21 -1.18 -5.63 13.37
N ASP A 22 -0.05 -5.39 12.68
CA ASP A 22 0.76 -6.46 12.15
C ASP A 22 -0.05 -7.32 11.18
N ILE A 23 -0.84 -6.66 10.35
CA ILE A 23 -1.70 -7.39 9.43
C ILE A 23 -1.41 -7.08 7.97
N TYR A 24 -0.33 -6.34 7.69
CA TYR A 24 -0.15 -5.92 6.32
C TYR A 24 0.10 -7.09 5.37
N GLU A 25 0.58 -8.21 5.86
CA GLU A 25 0.77 -9.34 5.00
C GLU A 25 -0.51 -10.09 4.74
N GLU A 26 -1.57 -9.73 5.42
CA GLU A 26 -2.84 -10.41 5.26
C GLU A 26 -3.77 -9.68 4.32
N ILE A 27 -3.36 -8.55 3.80
CA ILE A 27 -4.20 -7.75 2.94
C ILE A 27 -3.67 -7.85 1.53
N GLU A 28 -4.53 -8.22 0.60
CA GLU A 28 -4.13 -8.30 -0.79
C GLU A 28 -4.46 -7.04 -1.53
N TYR A 29 -3.64 -6.69 -2.48
CA TYR A 29 -3.85 -5.54 -3.34
C TYR A 29 -3.76 -6.00 -4.78
N VAL A 30 -4.47 -5.33 -5.66
CA VAL A 30 -4.43 -5.67 -7.07
C VAL A 30 -3.93 -4.47 -7.85
N HIS A 31 -3.05 -4.72 -8.81
CA HIS A 31 -2.49 -3.66 -9.62
C HIS A 31 -3.46 -3.34 -10.75
N TYR A 32 -3.76 -2.06 -10.92
CA TYR A 32 -4.76 -1.68 -11.90
C TYR A 32 -4.41 -2.11 -13.32
N ALA A 33 -3.13 -2.12 -13.65
CA ALA A 33 -2.75 -2.36 -15.03
C ALA A 33 -2.78 -3.81 -15.42
N ASN A 34 -2.47 -4.73 -14.53
CA ASN A 34 -2.36 -6.12 -14.93
C ASN A 34 -3.21 -7.08 -14.13
N ASN A 35 -3.96 -6.55 -13.16
CA ASN A 35 -4.84 -7.36 -12.33
C ASN A 35 -4.12 -8.45 -11.55
N GLU A 36 -2.83 -8.30 -11.35
CA GLU A 36 -2.11 -9.24 -10.53
C GLU A 36 -2.22 -8.86 -9.08
N HIS A 37 -2.17 -9.84 -8.20
CA HIS A 37 -2.36 -9.63 -6.78
C HIS A 37 -1.03 -9.60 -6.05
N TYR A 38 -0.93 -8.69 -5.09
CA TYR A 38 0.30 -8.46 -4.37
C TYR A 38 0.00 -8.30 -2.88
N ILE A 39 1.01 -8.50 -2.06
CA ILE A 39 0.88 -8.22 -0.64
C ILE A 39 2.01 -7.32 -0.23
N ILE A 40 1.80 -6.54 0.81
CA ILE A 40 2.83 -5.69 1.36
C ILE A 40 3.67 -6.54 2.30
N VAL A 41 4.97 -6.52 2.09
CA VAL A 41 5.88 -7.30 2.89
C VAL A 41 6.45 -6.46 4.03
N ASP A 42 6.67 -5.19 3.76
CA ASP A 42 7.27 -4.33 4.77
C ASP A 42 7.05 -2.88 4.37
N VAL A 43 7.28 -1.99 5.31
CA VAL A 43 7.19 -0.57 5.06
C VAL A 43 8.51 0.03 5.51
N ALA A 44 9.07 0.90 4.70
CA ALA A 44 10.36 1.50 4.99
C ALA A 44 10.29 2.97 4.67
N ARG A 45 11.42 3.64 4.66
CA ARG A 45 11.47 5.02 4.28
C ARG A 45 12.55 5.20 3.23
N ILE A 46 12.30 6.06 2.27
CA ILE A 46 13.32 6.40 1.30
C ILE A 46 13.40 7.91 1.24
N GLN A 47 14.53 8.39 0.80
CA GLN A 47 14.72 9.81 0.72
C GLN A 47 14.43 10.29 -0.70
N GLU A 48 13.55 11.27 -0.79
CA GLU A 48 13.19 11.86 -2.06
C GLU A 48 13.30 13.33 -1.90
N HIS A 49 14.11 14.00 -2.74
CA HIS A 49 14.21 15.45 -2.69
C HIS A 49 14.46 15.95 -1.27
N ASP A 50 15.39 15.32 -0.60
CA ASP A 50 15.75 15.72 0.75
C ASP A 50 14.69 15.49 1.80
N LYS A 51 13.68 14.72 1.49
CA LYS A 51 12.68 14.38 2.46
C LYS A 51 12.58 12.89 2.59
N TRP A 52 12.27 12.42 3.78
CA TRP A 52 12.03 11.00 4.00
C TRP A 52 10.56 10.73 3.80
N VAL A 53 10.24 9.80 2.94
CA VAL A 53 8.85 9.45 2.68
C VAL A 53 8.68 7.96 2.90
N ASN A 54 7.46 7.56 3.17
CA ASN A 54 7.17 6.14 3.37
C ASN A 54 7.25 5.39 2.06
N ALA A 55 7.80 4.19 2.12
CA ALA A 55 7.93 3.33 0.96
C ALA A 55 7.33 1.98 1.28
N ILE A 56 6.75 1.36 0.29
CA ILE A 56 6.08 0.07 0.43
C ILE A 56 6.95 -0.97 -0.25
N ILE A 57 7.29 -2.02 0.47
CA ILE A 57 7.97 -3.16 -0.11
C ILE A 57 6.91 -4.22 -0.30
N TYR A 58 6.73 -4.70 -1.52
CA TYR A 58 5.65 -5.61 -1.82
C TYR A 58 6.11 -6.69 -2.78
N LYS A 59 5.32 -7.73 -2.89
CA LYS A 59 5.65 -8.83 -3.79
C LYS A 59 4.37 -9.45 -4.31
N PRO A 60 4.41 -10.16 -5.44
CA PRO A 60 3.25 -10.88 -5.91
C PRO A 60 2.90 -11.95 -4.89
N VAL A 61 1.62 -12.24 -4.76
CA VAL A 61 1.18 -13.24 -3.79
C VAL A 61 1.89 -14.57 -4.03
N ASN A 62 2.05 -14.93 -5.29
CA ASN A 62 2.67 -16.20 -5.60
C ASN A 62 4.12 -16.07 -6.07
N GLY A 63 4.75 -14.97 -5.84
CA GLY A 63 6.11 -14.76 -6.29
C GLY A 63 7.04 -14.49 -5.14
N SER A 64 8.31 -14.37 -5.45
CA SER A 64 9.29 -14.10 -4.42
C SER A 64 10.06 -12.81 -4.64
N ASP A 65 9.97 -12.22 -5.82
CA ASP A 65 10.66 -10.97 -6.06
C ASP A 65 9.98 -9.84 -5.32
N LYS A 66 10.76 -9.01 -4.67
CA LYS A 66 10.23 -7.88 -3.94
C LYS A 66 10.46 -6.61 -4.71
N PHE A 67 9.50 -5.72 -4.64
CA PHE A 67 9.56 -4.44 -5.32
C PHE A 67 9.31 -3.35 -4.31
N VAL A 68 9.70 -2.12 -4.63
CA VAL A 68 9.48 -1.00 -3.74
C VAL A 68 8.91 0.18 -4.52
N ARG A 69 7.95 0.87 -3.92
CA ARG A 69 7.41 2.11 -4.46
C ARG A 69 7.19 3.03 -3.28
N THR A 70 7.14 4.33 -3.52
CA THR A 70 6.69 5.20 -2.44
C THR A 70 5.25 4.86 -2.12
N ALA A 71 4.82 5.19 -0.93
CA ALA A 71 3.45 4.92 -0.53
C ALA A 71 2.48 5.63 -1.46
N GLU A 72 2.79 6.86 -1.83
CA GLU A 72 1.91 7.60 -2.71
C GLU A 72 1.75 6.88 -4.05
N GLU A 73 2.84 6.43 -4.64
CA GLU A 73 2.77 5.73 -5.89
C GLU A 73 2.06 4.40 -5.75
N PHE A 74 2.32 3.70 -4.66
CA PHE A 74 1.70 2.40 -4.45
C PHE A 74 0.18 2.54 -4.44
N PHE A 75 -0.33 3.47 -3.65
CA PHE A 75 -1.78 3.59 -3.51
C PHE A 75 -2.45 4.26 -4.70
N LYS A 76 -1.66 4.79 -5.62
CA LYS A 76 -2.21 5.25 -6.86
C LYS A 76 -2.38 4.11 -7.85
N LYS A 77 -1.52 3.10 -7.79
CA LYS A 77 -1.51 2.05 -8.77
C LYS A 77 -2.14 0.76 -8.31
N PHE A 78 -2.35 0.62 -7.02
CA PHE A 78 -2.92 -0.60 -6.45
C PHE A 78 -4.14 -0.27 -5.62
N LYS A 79 -5.08 -1.19 -5.57
CA LYS A 79 -6.19 -1.00 -4.67
C LYS A 79 -6.36 -2.26 -3.86
N GLN A 80 -6.88 -2.12 -2.67
CA GLN A 80 -7.11 -3.23 -1.78
C GLN A 80 -8.19 -4.12 -2.35
N VAL A 81 -7.97 -5.41 -2.31
CA VAL A 81 -8.97 -6.35 -2.74
C VAL A 81 -10.04 -6.41 -1.67
N ASP A 82 -11.30 -6.27 -2.10
CA ASP A 82 -12.39 -6.26 -1.17
C ASP A 82 -12.61 -7.66 -0.64
N GLN A 83 -12.39 -7.83 0.60
CA GLN A 83 -12.58 -9.07 1.14
C GLN A 83 -13.74 -9.24 1.88
N ASN A 84 -14.56 -8.41 1.98
CA ASN A 84 -15.61 -8.49 2.70
C ASN A 84 -16.55 -9.05 2.30
N LEU A 85 -16.92 -9.27 2.04
CA LEU A 85 -17.74 -9.77 1.61
C LEU A 85 -18.60 -9.96 2.22
N SER A 86 -18.87 -9.92 2.65
CA SER A 86 -19.80 -10.25 3.19
C SER A 86 -20.36 -10.01 3.39
#